data_94f07782b14e159fae5d8d060d5351f3
#
_entry.id   94f07782b14e159fae5d8d060d5351f3
#
_cell.length_a   1.000
_cell.length_b   1.000
_cell.length_c   1.000
_cell.angle_alpha   90.00
_cell.angle_beta   90.00
_cell.angle_gamma   90.00
#
_symmetry.space_group_name_H-M   'P 1'
#
loop_
_entity.id
_entity.type
_entity.pdbx_description
1 polymer ?
#
loop_
_entity_poly.entity_id
_entity_poly.type
_entity_poly.pdbx_seq_one_letter_code
_entity_poly.pdbx_strand_id
1 'polypeptide(L)'
;MKKVFVLLLLMFLCTGCSNREEKLIMVTEASFAPYEYYSDGKIVGVDVDIASEIAKEMGKKLVVKDVAFDSIIHEVKSGKADIGVAGISFSEERAKQVDFSVNYTTSKQVVIVRKNSKINDISEINNKRIAVQLGSVADLYVSEEYDNKNIIRQKKYLAAIQDLKDNKVDCVVMDELPAKQIVSENNDIRILDEALAEDNYGIIVDKGNTELLEVINRVINRLKEKGKIDEYVLRHSSN
;
A
#
# COMPACT_ATOMS: atom_id res chain seq x y z
N MET A 1 40.78 -35.73 -61.40
CA MET A 1 41.02 -34.55 -60.62
C MET A 1 39.64 -34.02 -60.16
N LYS A 2 39.24 -34.40 -58.94
CA LYS A 2 37.93 -34.01 -58.38
C LYS A 2 38.18 -32.81 -57.43
N LYS A 3 37.63 -31.67 -57.83
CA LYS A 3 37.65 -30.46 -57.01
C LYS A 3 36.57 -30.59 -55.94
N VAL A 4 36.98 -30.70 -54.65
CA VAL A 4 36.10 -30.66 -53.52
C VAL A 4 35.85 -29.21 -53.21
N PHE A 5 34.60 -28.73 -53.40
CA PHE A 5 34.12 -27.43 -52.99
C PHE A 5 33.70 -27.51 -51.53
N VAL A 6 34.55 -27.03 -50.64
CA VAL A 6 34.20 -26.88 -49.23
C VAL A 6 33.35 -25.61 -49.07
N LEU A 7 32.05 -25.79 -48.95
CA LEU A 7 31.11 -24.72 -48.65
C LEU A 7 31.17 -24.44 -47.15
N LEU A 8 31.90 -23.38 -46.78
CA LEU A 8 31.93 -22.87 -45.40
C LEU A 8 30.55 -22.20 -45.11
N LEU A 9 29.66 -22.95 -44.48
CA LEU A 9 28.37 -22.42 -44.00
C LEU A 9 28.67 -21.63 -42.70
N LEU A 10 28.87 -20.32 -42.82
CA LEU A 10 28.87 -19.39 -41.70
C LEU A 10 27.46 -19.39 -41.11
N MET A 11 27.23 -20.19 -40.08
CA MET A 11 26.08 -20.02 -39.18
C MET A 11 26.26 -18.71 -38.42
N PHE A 12 25.65 -17.65 -38.91
CA PHE A 12 25.34 -16.48 -38.11
C PHE A 12 24.34 -16.94 -37.02
N LEU A 13 24.90 -17.30 -35.87
CA LEU A 13 24.12 -17.38 -34.62
C LEU A 13 23.67 -15.95 -34.28
N CYS A 14 22.58 -15.51 -34.91
CA CYS A 14 21.79 -14.41 -34.36
C CYS A 14 21.27 -14.89 -33.01
N THR A 15 22.05 -14.71 -31.95
CA THR A 15 21.53 -14.63 -30.61
C THR A 15 20.61 -13.42 -30.60
N GLY A 16 19.36 -13.65 -30.98
CA GLY A 16 18.27 -12.73 -30.70
C GLY A 16 18.19 -12.61 -29.19
N CYS A 17 18.87 -11.61 -28.64
CA CYS A 17 18.53 -11.08 -27.32
C CYS A 17 17.06 -10.68 -27.44
N SER A 18 16.16 -11.60 -27.11
CA SER A 18 14.80 -11.24 -26.73
C SER A 18 14.98 -10.29 -25.54
N ASN A 19 14.92 -9.00 -25.84
CA ASN A 19 14.89 -7.95 -24.82
C ASN A 19 13.54 -8.11 -24.09
N ARG A 20 13.44 -9.17 -23.28
CA ARG A 20 12.30 -9.38 -22.42
C ARG A 20 12.45 -8.30 -21.34
N GLU A 21 11.69 -7.22 -21.52
CA GLU A 21 11.66 -6.11 -20.56
C GLU A 21 11.45 -6.69 -19.15
N GLU A 22 12.48 -6.62 -18.32
CA GLU A 22 12.39 -7.10 -16.96
C GLU A 22 11.34 -6.31 -16.19
N LYS A 23 10.59 -6.98 -15.32
CA LYS A 23 9.48 -6.36 -14.60
C LYS A 23 9.80 -6.29 -13.13
N LEU A 24 9.35 -5.21 -12.49
CA LEU A 24 9.18 -5.11 -11.05
C LEU A 24 7.67 -5.24 -10.77
N ILE A 25 7.28 -6.29 -10.08
CA ILE A 25 5.87 -6.58 -9.79
C ILE A 25 5.54 -6.03 -8.40
N MET A 26 4.67 -5.03 -8.37
CA MET A 26 4.11 -4.43 -7.16
C MET A 26 2.69 -4.97 -6.92
N VAL A 27 2.39 -5.34 -5.69
CA VAL A 27 1.02 -5.57 -5.20
C VAL A 27 0.60 -4.47 -4.26
N THR A 28 -0.67 -4.08 -4.38
CA THR A 28 -1.29 -3.00 -3.59
C THR A 28 -2.79 -3.26 -3.43
N GLU A 29 -3.49 -2.48 -2.60
CA GLU A 29 -4.96 -2.47 -2.50
C GLU A 29 -5.48 -1.10 -2.97
N ALA A 30 -5.92 -1.01 -4.24
CA ALA A 30 -6.13 0.26 -4.94
C ALA A 30 -7.46 0.97 -4.59
N SER A 31 -7.73 1.16 -3.30
CA SER A 31 -8.86 1.97 -2.81
C SER A 31 -8.48 2.90 -1.62
N PHE A 32 -7.21 3.33 -1.58
CA PHE A 32 -6.62 4.02 -0.44
C PHE A 32 -5.96 5.36 -0.84
N ALA A 33 -6.75 6.24 -1.49
CA ALA A 33 -6.26 7.58 -1.88
C ALA A 33 -5.78 8.39 -0.65
N PRO A 34 -4.68 9.14 -0.76
CA PRO A 34 -3.91 9.48 -1.96
C PRO A 34 -2.77 8.49 -2.28
N TYR A 35 -2.62 7.39 -1.53
CA TYR A 35 -1.49 6.47 -1.67
C TYR A 35 -1.61 5.56 -2.89
N GLU A 36 -2.74 4.84 -3.04
CA GLU A 36 -3.03 3.99 -4.19
C GLU A 36 -4.53 3.94 -4.48
N TYR A 37 -4.90 4.30 -5.69
CA TYR A 37 -6.30 4.37 -6.09
C TYR A 37 -6.46 4.30 -7.62
N TYR A 38 -7.67 4.02 -8.06
CA TYR A 38 -7.99 4.02 -9.48
C TYR A 38 -8.30 5.45 -9.97
N SER A 39 -7.61 5.87 -11.05
CA SER A 39 -7.93 7.07 -11.84
C SER A 39 -7.84 6.71 -13.31
N ASP A 40 -8.90 6.99 -14.08
CA ASP A 40 -9.00 6.69 -15.52
C ASP A 40 -8.63 5.24 -15.88
N GLY A 41 -9.05 4.28 -15.04
CA GLY A 41 -8.81 2.85 -15.24
C GLY A 41 -7.37 2.40 -14.96
N LYS A 42 -6.53 3.27 -14.39
CA LYS A 42 -5.16 2.96 -13.98
C LYS A 42 -5.03 3.10 -12.46
N ILE A 43 -4.14 2.31 -11.89
CA ILE A 43 -3.76 2.48 -10.48
C ILE A 43 -2.69 3.57 -10.42
N VAL A 44 -2.93 4.59 -9.62
CA VAL A 44 -2.07 5.76 -9.41
C VAL A 44 -1.97 6.06 -7.92
N GLY A 45 -1.10 6.98 -7.53
CA GLY A 45 -0.95 7.41 -6.15
C GLY A 45 0.51 7.53 -5.71
N VAL A 46 0.73 7.98 -4.50
CA VAL A 46 2.06 8.19 -3.90
C VAL A 46 2.89 6.90 -3.96
N ASP A 47 2.29 5.78 -3.61
CA ASP A 47 2.94 4.47 -3.54
C ASP A 47 3.35 3.99 -4.94
N VAL A 48 2.51 4.24 -5.94
CA VAL A 48 2.81 3.94 -7.34
C VAL A 48 3.94 4.82 -7.88
N ASP A 49 3.99 6.09 -7.49
CA ASP A 49 5.06 7.00 -7.89
C ASP A 49 6.41 6.59 -7.28
N ILE A 50 6.43 6.23 -6.00
CA ILE A 50 7.64 5.72 -5.33
C ILE A 50 8.10 4.42 -6.00
N ALA A 51 7.19 3.47 -6.25
CA ALA A 51 7.50 2.21 -6.92
C ALA A 51 7.99 2.42 -8.36
N SER A 52 7.47 3.44 -9.06
CA SER A 52 7.93 3.81 -10.41
C SER A 52 9.38 4.30 -10.41
N GLU A 53 9.79 5.10 -9.41
CA GLU A 53 11.18 5.52 -9.26
C GLU A 53 12.10 4.34 -8.89
N ILE A 54 11.62 3.36 -8.11
CA ILE A 54 12.37 2.14 -7.81
C ILE A 54 12.55 1.31 -9.10
N ALA A 55 11.48 1.09 -9.85
CA ALA A 55 11.55 0.35 -11.11
C ALA A 55 12.51 1.00 -12.11
N LYS A 56 12.47 2.33 -12.22
CA LYS A 56 13.37 3.13 -13.06
C LYS A 56 14.83 2.99 -12.65
N GLU A 57 15.12 3.05 -11.33
CA GLU A 57 16.49 2.83 -10.80
C GLU A 57 17.03 1.44 -11.17
N MET A 58 16.14 0.44 -11.21
CA MET A 58 16.47 -0.94 -11.58
C MET A 58 16.50 -1.19 -13.09
N GLY A 59 16.12 -0.23 -13.92
CA GLY A 59 15.95 -0.43 -15.38
C GLY A 59 14.82 -1.40 -15.73
N LYS A 60 13.81 -1.56 -14.85
CA LYS A 60 12.69 -2.48 -14.99
C LYS A 60 11.38 -1.73 -15.29
N LYS A 61 10.42 -2.45 -15.87
CA LYS A 61 9.06 -1.95 -16.04
C LYS A 61 8.23 -2.25 -14.79
N LEU A 62 7.61 -1.23 -14.20
CA LEU A 62 6.66 -1.43 -13.12
C LEU A 62 5.38 -2.12 -13.63
N VAL A 63 4.95 -3.14 -12.92
CA VAL A 63 3.64 -3.79 -13.09
C VAL A 63 2.92 -3.75 -11.76
N VAL A 64 1.81 -3.01 -11.69
CA VAL A 64 1.00 -2.90 -10.46
C VAL A 64 -0.17 -3.86 -10.53
N LYS A 65 -0.40 -4.61 -9.45
CA LYS A 65 -1.52 -5.54 -9.30
C LYS A 65 -2.35 -5.15 -8.07
N ASP A 66 -3.66 -5.04 -8.26
CA ASP A 66 -4.64 -4.85 -7.18
C ASP A 66 -4.99 -6.20 -6.55
N VAL A 67 -4.84 -6.30 -5.23
CA VAL A 67 -5.18 -7.48 -4.43
C VAL A 67 -5.85 -7.04 -3.12
N ALA A 68 -6.47 -7.96 -2.39
CA ALA A 68 -6.97 -7.64 -1.05
C ALA A 68 -5.79 -7.34 -0.10
N PHE A 69 -5.95 -6.35 0.79
CA PHE A 69 -4.88 -5.89 1.69
C PHE A 69 -4.29 -7.03 2.53
N ASP A 70 -5.14 -7.87 3.10
CA ASP A 70 -4.74 -9.03 3.90
C ASP A 70 -3.97 -10.11 3.12
N SER A 71 -3.97 -10.04 1.78
CA SER A 71 -3.24 -10.96 0.91
C SER A 71 -1.85 -10.46 0.52
N ILE A 72 -1.53 -9.18 0.70
CA ILE A 72 -0.30 -8.55 0.18
C ILE A 72 0.96 -9.27 0.67
N ILE A 73 1.08 -9.53 1.98
CA ILE A 73 2.23 -10.24 2.56
C ILE A 73 2.37 -11.63 1.94
N HIS A 74 1.27 -12.34 1.72
CA HIS A 74 1.30 -13.65 1.09
C HIS A 74 1.76 -13.60 -0.38
N GLU A 75 1.32 -12.61 -1.15
CA GLU A 75 1.73 -12.45 -2.56
C GLU A 75 3.24 -12.19 -2.68
N VAL A 76 3.82 -11.40 -1.76
CA VAL A 76 5.27 -11.14 -1.70
C VAL A 76 6.02 -12.40 -1.28
N LYS A 77 5.65 -13.06 -0.18
CA LYS A 77 6.28 -14.29 0.33
C LYS A 77 6.25 -15.45 -0.66
N SER A 78 5.22 -15.53 -1.47
CA SER A 78 5.06 -16.60 -2.46
C SER A 78 5.78 -16.31 -3.79
N GLY A 79 6.47 -15.16 -3.91
CA GLY A 79 7.17 -14.76 -5.13
C GLY A 79 6.25 -14.37 -6.29
N LYS A 80 4.96 -14.14 -6.05
CA LYS A 80 4.02 -13.64 -7.05
C LYS A 80 4.14 -12.13 -7.26
N ALA A 81 4.73 -11.44 -6.30
CA ALA A 81 5.13 -10.05 -6.36
C ALA A 81 6.53 -9.89 -5.81
N ASP A 82 7.27 -8.89 -6.33
CA ASP A 82 8.59 -8.53 -5.85
C ASP A 82 8.49 -7.61 -4.63
N ILE A 83 7.51 -6.70 -4.63
CA ILE A 83 7.29 -5.71 -3.58
C ILE A 83 5.80 -5.58 -3.23
N GLY A 84 5.52 -5.27 -1.97
CA GLY A 84 4.22 -4.80 -1.50
C GLY A 84 4.32 -3.34 -1.09
N VAL A 85 3.46 -2.48 -1.67
CA VAL A 85 3.38 -1.05 -1.36
C VAL A 85 1.90 -0.67 -1.29
N ALA A 86 1.41 -0.37 -0.10
CA ALA A 86 -0.04 -0.18 0.14
C ALA A 86 -0.28 0.52 1.50
N GLY A 87 0.45 1.61 1.79
CA GLY A 87 0.38 2.23 3.11
C GLY A 87 0.66 1.22 4.23
N ILE A 88 1.64 0.31 4.03
CA ILE A 88 1.87 -0.80 4.96
C ILE A 88 2.65 -0.32 6.16
N SER A 89 2.00 -0.24 7.31
CA SER A 89 2.64 0.11 8.59
C SER A 89 3.55 -1.02 9.07
N PHE A 90 4.71 -0.64 9.61
CA PHE A 90 5.59 -1.58 10.28
C PHE A 90 4.90 -2.19 11.53
N SER A 91 5.06 -3.49 11.73
CA SER A 91 4.81 -4.16 13.00
C SER A 91 5.78 -5.32 13.19
N GLU A 92 6.09 -5.63 14.45
CA GLU A 92 6.95 -6.76 14.82
C GLU A 92 6.44 -8.09 14.25
N GLU A 93 5.12 -8.27 14.18
CA GLU A 93 4.52 -9.49 13.63
C GLU A 93 4.73 -9.60 12.13
N ARG A 94 4.52 -8.52 11.39
CA ARG A 94 4.77 -8.46 9.94
C ARG A 94 6.26 -8.63 9.64
N ALA A 95 7.14 -8.02 10.44
CA ALA A 95 8.59 -8.11 10.29
C ALA A 95 9.17 -9.52 10.49
N LYS A 96 8.44 -10.42 11.16
CA LYS A 96 8.80 -11.84 11.20
C LYS A 96 8.60 -12.55 9.85
N GLN A 97 7.77 -12.00 8.99
CA GLN A 97 7.33 -12.65 7.76
C GLN A 97 7.97 -12.06 6.50
N VAL A 98 8.24 -10.76 6.49
CA VAL A 98 8.80 -9.98 5.38
C VAL A 98 9.83 -9.00 5.90
N ASP A 99 10.66 -8.44 5.02
CA ASP A 99 11.56 -7.35 5.36
C ASP A 99 10.95 -6.02 4.92
N PHE A 100 11.14 -4.99 5.77
CA PHE A 100 10.65 -3.64 5.55
C PHE A 100 11.76 -2.70 5.12
N SER A 101 11.46 -1.81 4.21
CA SER A 101 12.30 -0.66 3.90
C SER A 101 12.38 0.32 5.07
N VAL A 102 13.25 1.33 4.95
CA VAL A 102 13.13 2.56 5.72
C VAL A 102 11.73 3.16 5.49
N ASN A 103 11.19 3.85 6.50
CA ASN A 103 9.89 4.49 6.37
C ASN A 103 9.92 5.60 5.31
N TYR A 104 8.87 5.68 4.50
CA TYR A 104 8.71 6.75 3.51
C TYR A 104 7.74 7.84 3.98
N THR A 105 6.80 7.51 4.88
CA THR A 105 5.88 8.48 5.50
C THR A 105 5.41 8.00 6.86
N THR A 106 4.87 8.93 7.65
CA THR A 106 4.22 8.65 8.94
C THR A 106 2.72 8.90 8.78
N SER A 107 1.88 8.05 9.36
CA SER A 107 0.43 8.18 9.39
C SER A 107 -0.08 8.21 10.82
N LYS A 108 -1.34 8.59 10.98
CA LYS A 108 -2.08 8.55 12.24
C LYS A 108 -3.33 7.71 12.05
N GLN A 109 -3.67 6.91 13.05
CA GLN A 109 -4.94 6.20 13.09
C GLN A 109 -6.01 7.12 13.68
N VAL A 110 -7.03 7.43 12.89
CA VAL A 110 -8.11 8.35 13.26
C VAL A 110 -9.45 7.62 13.30
N VAL A 111 -10.40 8.23 13.99
CA VAL A 111 -11.75 7.69 14.15
C VAL A 111 -12.73 8.53 13.30
N ILE A 112 -13.44 7.87 12.39
CA ILE A 112 -14.54 8.46 11.63
C ILE A 112 -15.86 8.06 12.29
N VAL A 113 -16.73 9.04 12.46
CA VAL A 113 -18.10 8.86 12.97
C VAL A 113 -19.11 9.56 12.07
N ARG A 114 -20.38 9.20 12.17
CA ARG A 114 -21.46 9.99 11.53
C ARG A 114 -21.48 11.40 12.10
N LYS A 115 -21.83 12.38 11.28
CA LYS A 115 -21.86 13.81 11.67
C LYS A 115 -22.77 14.08 12.87
N ASN A 116 -23.88 13.35 12.96
CA ASN A 116 -24.83 13.43 14.06
C ASN A 116 -24.57 12.43 15.21
N SER A 117 -23.41 11.77 15.20
CA SER A 117 -23.00 10.88 16.28
C SER A 117 -22.82 11.64 17.59
N LYS A 118 -23.15 10.98 18.70
CA LYS A 118 -22.87 11.45 20.05
C LYS A 118 -21.44 11.17 20.50
N ILE A 119 -20.67 10.42 19.72
CA ILE A 119 -19.26 10.15 19.99
C ILE A 119 -18.47 11.39 19.57
N ASN A 120 -17.82 12.05 20.53
CA ASN A 120 -17.03 13.25 20.32
C ASN A 120 -15.56 13.08 20.70
N ASP A 121 -15.24 12.01 21.41
CA ASP A 121 -13.92 11.73 21.94
C ASP A 121 -13.54 10.27 21.69
N ILE A 122 -12.25 9.98 21.52
CA ILE A 122 -11.75 8.62 21.28
C ILE A 122 -12.04 7.66 22.45
N SER A 123 -12.10 8.16 23.69
CA SER A 123 -12.45 7.35 24.85
C SER A 123 -13.89 6.82 24.82
N GLU A 124 -14.77 7.44 24.05
CA GLU A 124 -16.17 7.06 23.93
C GLU A 124 -16.43 5.91 22.95
N ILE A 125 -15.41 5.46 22.21
CA ILE A 125 -15.56 4.31 21.28
C ILE A 125 -15.53 2.96 22.01
N ASN A 126 -15.17 2.93 23.27
CA ASN A 126 -15.24 1.71 24.07
C ASN A 126 -16.67 1.13 24.06
N ASN A 127 -16.79 -0.19 23.84
CA ASN A 127 -18.04 -0.92 23.67
C ASN A 127 -18.91 -0.47 22.47
N LYS A 128 -18.37 0.30 21.53
CA LYS A 128 -19.03 0.62 20.25
C LYS A 128 -18.69 -0.43 19.21
N ARG A 129 -19.51 -0.47 18.15
CA ARG A 129 -19.24 -1.29 16.97
C ARG A 129 -18.20 -0.55 16.13
N ILE A 130 -17.00 -1.09 16.07
CA ILE A 130 -15.84 -0.49 15.40
C ILE A 130 -15.60 -1.24 14.09
N ALA A 131 -15.61 -0.55 12.95
CA ALA A 131 -15.21 -1.16 11.69
C ALA A 131 -13.76 -0.81 11.35
N VAL A 132 -13.06 -1.78 10.77
CA VAL A 132 -11.69 -1.67 10.30
C VAL A 132 -11.51 -2.45 9.00
N GLN A 133 -10.43 -2.20 8.28
CA GLN A 133 -10.03 -3.08 7.20
C GLN A 133 -9.29 -4.30 7.77
N LEU A 134 -9.67 -5.49 7.31
CA LEU A 134 -9.09 -6.76 7.74
C LEU A 134 -7.56 -6.78 7.52
N GLY A 135 -6.84 -7.05 8.59
CA GLY A 135 -5.38 -7.16 8.59
C GLY A 135 -4.63 -5.82 8.52
N SER A 136 -5.33 -4.66 8.56
CA SER A 136 -4.68 -3.34 8.66
C SER A 136 -4.03 -3.12 10.03
N VAL A 137 -3.24 -2.06 10.19
CA VAL A 137 -2.72 -1.67 11.51
C VAL A 137 -3.84 -1.22 12.44
N ALA A 138 -4.90 -0.60 11.90
CA ALA A 138 -6.10 -0.28 12.66
C ALA A 138 -6.75 -1.54 13.24
N ASP A 139 -6.85 -2.63 12.46
CA ASP A 139 -7.37 -3.91 12.95
C ASP A 139 -6.49 -4.50 14.06
N LEU A 140 -5.16 -4.45 13.91
CA LEU A 140 -4.24 -4.91 14.97
C LEU A 140 -4.44 -4.09 16.25
N TYR A 141 -4.40 -2.75 16.15
CA TYR A 141 -4.56 -1.85 17.28
C TYR A 141 -5.89 -2.05 18.03
N VAL A 142 -7.02 -2.02 17.29
CA VAL A 142 -8.33 -2.16 17.95
C VAL A 142 -8.56 -3.58 18.51
N SER A 143 -7.90 -4.59 17.96
CA SER A 143 -7.98 -5.97 18.47
C SER A 143 -7.24 -6.16 19.78
N GLU A 144 -6.21 -5.35 20.05
CA GLU A 144 -5.49 -5.35 21.31
C GLU A 144 -6.21 -4.54 22.40
N GLU A 145 -6.83 -3.41 22.00
CA GLU A 145 -7.37 -2.43 22.94
C GLU A 145 -8.86 -2.63 23.25
N TYR A 146 -9.64 -3.27 22.35
CA TYR A 146 -11.09 -3.35 22.44
C TYR A 146 -11.61 -4.80 22.33
N ASP A 147 -12.84 -5.02 22.81
CA ASP A 147 -13.48 -6.34 22.75
C ASP A 147 -13.75 -6.78 21.30
N ASN A 148 -13.14 -7.86 20.88
CA ASN A 148 -13.21 -8.41 19.53
C ASN A 148 -14.64 -8.66 19.01
N LYS A 149 -15.62 -8.90 19.90
CA LYS A 149 -17.04 -9.08 19.53
C LYS A 149 -17.66 -7.82 18.90
N ASN A 150 -17.07 -6.66 19.16
CA ASN A 150 -17.53 -5.37 18.67
C ASN A 150 -16.77 -4.91 17.41
N ILE A 151 -15.77 -5.67 16.95
CA ILE A 151 -14.93 -5.31 15.82
C ILE A 151 -15.47 -5.96 14.55
N ILE A 152 -15.84 -5.12 13.58
CA ILE A 152 -16.34 -5.52 12.28
C ILE A 152 -15.23 -5.33 11.24
N ARG A 153 -14.75 -6.44 10.68
CA ARG A 153 -13.67 -6.45 9.72
C ARG A 153 -14.20 -6.46 8.31
N GLN A 154 -13.89 -5.43 7.52
CA GLN A 154 -14.24 -5.33 6.11
C GLN A 154 -13.00 -5.53 5.24
N LYS A 155 -13.17 -6.07 4.03
CA LYS A 155 -12.04 -6.22 3.09
C LYS A 155 -11.55 -4.88 2.53
N LYS A 156 -12.43 -3.88 2.46
CA LYS A 156 -12.14 -2.54 1.95
C LYS A 156 -12.71 -1.48 2.88
N TYR A 157 -11.98 -0.38 3.07
CA TYR A 157 -12.47 0.75 3.87
C TYR A 157 -13.78 1.33 3.35
N LEU A 158 -13.98 1.36 2.03
CA LEU A 158 -15.26 1.85 1.46
C LEU A 158 -16.46 1.05 1.95
N ALA A 159 -16.32 -0.26 2.19
CA ALA A 159 -17.38 -1.06 2.78
C ALA A 159 -17.59 -0.72 4.26
N ALA A 160 -16.52 -0.47 5.02
CA ALA A 160 -16.61 -0.01 6.41
C ALA A 160 -17.32 1.36 6.51
N ILE A 161 -17.01 2.28 5.61
CA ILE A 161 -17.67 3.60 5.51
C ILE A 161 -19.15 3.44 5.17
N GLN A 162 -19.50 2.55 4.25
CA GLN A 162 -20.92 2.27 3.94
C GLN A 162 -21.65 1.69 5.17
N ASP A 163 -21.04 0.77 5.90
CA ASP A 163 -21.61 0.24 7.13
C ASP A 163 -21.80 1.32 8.22
N LEU A 164 -20.88 2.31 8.27
CA LEU A 164 -21.03 3.47 9.16
C LEU A 164 -22.24 4.33 8.76
N LYS A 165 -22.40 4.62 7.47
CA LYS A 165 -23.54 5.41 6.94
C LYS A 165 -24.86 4.68 7.13
N ASP A 166 -24.88 3.36 6.97
CA ASP A 166 -26.04 2.49 7.18
C ASP A 166 -26.36 2.22 8.68
N ASN A 167 -25.61 2.81 9.61
CA ASN A 167 -25.77 2.61 11.04
C ASN A 167 -25.53 1.14 11.51
N LYS A 168 -24.81 0.34 10.74
CA LYS A 168 -24.40 -1.01 11.14
C LYS A 168 -23.22 -1.00 12.10
N VAL A 169 -22.37 0.04 12.00
CA VAL A 169 -21.27 0.31 12.93
C VAL A 169 -21.38 1.74 13.48
N ASP A 170 -20.69 2.01 14.58
CA ASP A 170 -20.73 3.30 15.25
C ASP A 170 -19.58 4.21 14.85
N CYS A 171 -18.42 3.61 14.52
CA CYS A 171 -17.23 4.30 14.03
C CYS A 171 -16.40 3.41 13.11
N VAL A 172 -15.49 4.05 12.35
CA VAL A 172 -14.45 3.41 11.53
C VAL A 172 -13.10 3.91 12.01
N VAL A 173 -12.13 3.02 12.16
CA VAL A 173 -10.73 3.39 12.44
C VAL A 173 -9.91 3.15 11.19
N MET A 174 -9.16 4.19 10.76
CA MET A 174 -8.32 4.15 9.58
C MET A 174 -7.28 5.27 9.58
N ASP A 175 -6.43 5.27 8.59
CA ASP A 175 -5.37 6.25 8.40
C ASP A 175 -5.89 7.64 8.04
N GLU A 176 -5.22 8.68 8.54
CA GLU A 176 -5.67 10.07 8.53
C GLU A 176 -5.86 10.64 7.11
N LEU A 177 -4.88 10.49 6.20
CA LEU A 177 -4.99 11.09 4.88
C LEU A 177 -6.11 10.46 4.05
N PRO A 178 -6.23 9.13 3.96
CA PRO A 178 -7.39 8.49 3.34
C PRO A 178 -8.72 8.85 4.03
N ALA A 179 -8.74 8.97 5.36
CA ALA A 179 -9.92 9.41 6.08
C ALA A 179 -10.34 10.82 5.69
N LYS A 180 -9.38 11.75 5.58
CA LYS A 180 -9.63 13.14 5.13
C LYS A 180 -10.20 13.18 3.71
N GLN A 181 -9.64 12.37 2.80
CA GLN A 181 -10.15 12.27 1.43
C GLN A 181 -11.61 11.78 1.43
N ILE A 182 -11.90 10.69 2.13
CA ILE A 182 -13.25 10.12 2.21
C ILE A 182 -14.24 11.15 2.83
N VAL A 183 -13.86 11.80 3.92
CA VAL A 183 -14.74 12.78 4.60
C VAL A 183 -14.97 14.02 3.75
N SER A 184 -13.99 14.46 2.94
CA SER A 184 -14.18 15.60 2.04
C SER A 184 -15.28 15.36 0.98
N GLU A 185 -15.48 14.11 0.60
CA GLU A 185 -16.49 13.67 -0.37
C GLU A 185 -17.84 13.29 0.27
N ASN A 186 -17.90 13.23 1.63
CA ASN A 186 -19.05 12.72 2.37
C ASN A 186 -19.44 13.64 3.54
N ASN A 187 -20.41 14.53 3.32
CA ASN A 187 -20.85 15.54 4.27
C ASN A 187 -21.59 14.99 5.51
N ASP A 188 -21.91 13.69 5.54
CA ASP A 188 -22.66 12.98 6.58
C ASP A 188 -21.77 12.30 7.62
N ILE A 189 -20.45 12.34 7.44
CA ILE A 189 -19.46 11.80 8.37
C ILE A 189 -18.41 12.85 8.76
N ARG A 190 -17.66 12.60 9.83
CA ARG A 190 -16.57 13.46 10.32
C ARG A 190 -15.48 12.65 10.99
N ILE A 191 -14.29 13.18 11.07
CA ILE A 191 -13.16 12.66 11.85
C ILE A 191 -13.22 13.25 13.26
N LEU A 192 -12.88 12.46 14.28
CA LEU A 192 -12.61 12.98 15.64
C LEU A 192 -11.27 13.71 15.68
N ASP A 193 -11.14 14.70 16.57
CA ASP A 193 -9.95 15.58 16.61
C ASP A 193 -8.68 14.86 17.06
N GLU A 194 -8.81 13.85 17.95
CA GLU A 194 -7.68 13.09 18.48
C GLU A 194 -7.42 11.82 17.65
N ALA A 195 -6.14 11.52 17.46
CA ALA A 195 -5.70 10.27 16.86
C ALA A 195 -5.47 9.19 17.95
N LEU A 196 -5.73 7.93 17.58
CA LEU A 196 -5.53 6.77 18.46
C LEU A 196 -4.05 6.38 18.54
N ALA A 197 -3.33 6.44 17.43
CA ALA A 197 -1.93 6.02 17.33
C ALA A 197 -1.24 6.69 16.15
N GLU A 198 0.09 6.63 16.12
CA GLU A 198 0.93 6.97 14.97
C GLU A 198 1.66 5.72 14.49
N ASP A 199 1.87 5.61 13.18
CA ASP A 199 2.59 4.51 12.56
C ASP A 199 3.41 4.97 11.35
N ASN A 200 4.29 4.09 10.85
CA ASN A 200 5.23 4.40 9.80
C ASN A 200 5.05 3.43 8.63
N TYR A 201 4.87 3.94 7.42
CA TYR A 201 4.75 3.12 6.23
C TYR A 201 6.12 2.73 5.68
N GLY A 202 6.23 1.46 5.30
CA GLY A 202 7.36 0.90 4.59
C GLY A 202 6.93 0.05 3.41
N ILE A 203 7.87 -0.14 2.49
CA ILE A 203 7.74 -1.09 1.39
C ILE A 203 8.20 -2.44 1.90
N ILE A 204 7.45 -3.50 1.60
CA ILE A 204 7.81 -4.85 1.99
C ILE A 204 8.40 -5.64 0.81
N VAL A 205 9.39 -6.46 1.13
CA VAL A 205 10.00 -7.44 0.24
C VAL A 205 9.99 -8.82 0.91
N ASP A 206 10.20 -9.88 0.13
CA ASP A 206 10.37 -11.21 0.70
C ASP A 206 11.56 -11.26 1.65
N LYS A 207 11.44 -12.09 2.69
CA LYS A 207 12.44 -12.21 3.76
C LYS A 207 13.81 -12.58 3.20
N GLY A 208 14.83 -11.79 3.56
CA GLY A 208 16.21 -11.99 3.11
C GLY A 208 16.53 -11.43 1.72
N ASN A 209 15.61 -10.77 1.03
CA ASN A 209 15.88 -10.10 -0.25
C ASN A 209 16.59 -8.75 -0.04
N THR A 210 17.81 -8.82 0.52
CA THR A 210 18.59 -7.64 0.93
C THR A 210 19.02 -6.77 -0.25
N GLU A 211 19.29 -7.38 -1.42
CA GLU A 211 19.69 -6.63 -2.62
C GLU A 211 18.58 -5.69 -3.09
N LEU A 212 17.36 -6.18 -3.21
CA LEU A 212 16.21 -5.35 -3.57
C LEU A 212 15.93 -4.30 -2.50
N LEU A 213 16.01 -4.69 -1.22
CA LEU A 213 15.78 -3.78 -0.10
C LEU A 213 16.77 -2.61 -0.06
N GLU A 214 18.05 -2.84 -0.37
CA GLU A 214 19.06 -1.79 -0.48
C GLU A 214 18.75 -0.78 -1.59
N VAL A 215 18.28 -1.25 -2.76
CA VAL A 215 17.84 -0.38 -3.85
C VAL A 215 16.66 0.47 -3.42
N ILE A 216 15.64 -0.15 -2.80
CA ILE A 216 14.45 0.54 -2.30
C ILE A 216 14.85 1.63 -1.29
N ASN A 217 15.66 1.29 -0.29
CA ASN A 217 16.10 2.22 0.74
C ASN A 217 16.85 3.41 0.17
N ARG A 218 17.75 3.17 -0.79
CA ARG A 218 18.49 4.24 -1.48
C ARG A 218 17.54 5.18 -2.24
N VAL A 219 16.53 4.64 -2.94
CA VAL A 219 15.55 5.45 -3.66
C VAL A 219 14.69 6.26 -2.71
N ILE A 220 14.14 5.64 -1.64
CA ILE A 220 13.32 6.34 -0.65
C ILE A 220 14.11 7.50 -0.01
N ASN A 221 15.34 7.25 0.45
CA ASN A 221 16.16 8.30 1.05
C ASN A 221 16.40 9.46 0.09
N ARG A 222 16.74 9.17 -1.18
CA ARG A 222 16.89 10.19 -2.22
C ARG A 222 15.62 10.99 -2.47
N LEU A 223 14.44 10.34 -2.47
CA LEU A 223 13.15 11.02 -2.65
C LEU A 223 12.82 11.91 -1.45
N LYS A 224 13.09 11.45 -0.22
CA LYS A 224 12.90 12.24 1.01
C LYS A 224 13.81 13.47 1.02
N GLU A 225 15.10 13.31 0.76
CA GLU A 225 16.06 14.42 0.71
C GLU A 225 15.67 15.51 -0.30
N LYS A 226 14.98 15.12 -1.39
CA LYS A 226 14.50 16.04 -2.43
C LYS A 226 13.08 16.57 -2.17
N GLY A 227 12.43 16.21 -1.08
CA GLY A 227 11.03 16.57 -0.81
C GLY A 227 10.01 16.01 -1.81
N LYS A 228 10.40 14.94 -2.54
CA LYS A 228 9.54 14.38 -3.61
C LYS A 228 8.35 13.63 -3.08
N ILE A 229 8.47 12.99 -1.92
CA ILE A 229 7.34 12.26 -1.32
C ILE A 229 6.24 13.25 -0.93
N ASP A 230 6.58 14.39 -0.33
CA ASP A 230 5.61 15.44 0.00
C ASP A 230 4.95 16.03 -1.26
N GLU A 231 5.74 16.22 -2.33
CA GLU A 231 5.22 16.65 -3.64
C GLU A 231 4.20 15.64 -4.19
N TYR A 232 4.47 14.33 -4.07
CA TYR A 232 3.54 13.27 -4.48
C TYR A 232 2.26 13.30 -3.64
N VAL A 233 2.38 13.42 -2.32
CA VAL A 233 1.22 13.54 -1.42
C VAL A 233 0.36 14.74 -1.81
N LEU A 234 0.95 15.92 -2.00
CA LEU A 234 0.23 17.13 -2.42
C LEU A 234 -0.50 16.92 -3.76
N ARG A 235 0.18 16.34 -4.75
CA ARG A 235 -0.40 16.09 -6.07
C ARG A 235 -1.61 15.17 -6.04
N HIS A 236 -1.54 14.10 -5.25
CA HIS A 236 -2.60 13.10 -5.16
C HIS A 236 -3.71 13.44 -4.16
N SER A 237 -3.48 14.42 -3.26
CA SER A 237 -4.50 14.93 -2.33
C SER A 237 -5.31 16.10 -2.89
N SER A 238 -4.92 16.66 -4.04
CA SER A 238 -5.54 17.85 -4.63
C SER A 238 -6.56 17.53 -5.74
N ASN A 239 -6.87 16.27 -5.95
CA ASN A 239 -7.78 15.79 -7.00
C ASN A 239 -9.17 15.48 -6.46
#